data_dc8cc4f7b548bec8c1026b60f288ead2
#
_entry.id   dc8cc4f7b548bec8c1026b60f288ead2
#
_cell.length_a   1.000
_cell.length_b   1.000
_cell.length_c   1.000
_cell.angle_alpha   90.00
_cell.angle_beta   90.00
_cell.angle_gamma   90.00
#
_symmetry.space_group_name_H-M   'P 1'
#
loop_
_entity.id
_entity.type
_entity.pdbx_description
1 polymer ?
#
loop_
_entity_poly.entity_id
_entity_poly.type
_entity_poly.pdbx_seq_one_letter_code
_entity_poly.pdbx_strand_id
1 'polypeptide(L)'
;MTTNVTNTIINIGANDHDVDLFEGQYIVPNGMAYNSYAIIDDKIAIMDTIDKKKTEEWLANIDAVLSGRKLDYLAVPPAMFTSRQGSYNSTGGRKPDYLIIQHMEPDHSASIKAFLEKYGDVTVVGNKKTFKMIRQFFPGMDLKNTLEVENGDTLDLGNHQLTFVFAPMVHWPEVMMT
;
A
#
# COMPACT_ATOMS: atom_id res chain seq x y z
N MET A 1 3.68 -8.97 10.86
CA MET A 1 2.47 -9.42 11.61
C MET A 1 1.32 -8.49 11.26
N THR A 2 0.26 -8.99 10.68
CA THR A 2 -0.90 -8.17 10.29
C THR A 2 -1.80 -7.90 11.50
N THR A 3 -2.36 -6.69 11.60
CA THR A 3 -3.23 -6.29 12.70
C THR A 3 -4.47 -5.58 12.15
N ASN A 4 -5.65 -5.95 12.62
CA ASN A 4 -6.89 -5.26 12.23
C ASN A 4 -6.97 -3.89 12.88
N VAL A 5 -7.13 -2.86 12.04
CA VAL A 5 -7.53 -1.52 12.48
C VAL A 5 -9.06 -1.47 12.61
N THR A 6 -9.73 -2.00 11.59
CA THR A 6 -11.18 -2.24 11.57
C THR A 6 -11.46 -3.61 10.94
N ASN A 7 -12.72 -3.96 10.69
CA ASN A 7 -13.07 -5.19 9.97
C ASN A 7 -12.63 -5.18 8.49
N THR A 8 -12.32 -4.02 7.94
CA THR A 8 -12.02 -3.83 6.52
C THR A 8 -10.70 -3.11 6.27
N ILE A 9 -10.09 -2.53 7.30
CA ILE A 9 -8.78 -1.86 7.22
C ILE A 9 -7.79 -2.66 8.06
N ILE A 10 -6.75 -3.16 7.41
CA ILE A 10 -5.79 -4.08 8.00
C ILE A 10 -4.38 -3.49 7.85
N ASN A 11 -3.65 -3.38 8.95
CA ASN A 11 -2.22 -3.07 8.89
C ASN A 11 -1.48 -4.28 8.33
N ILE A 12 -0.80 -4.10 7.22
CA ILE A 12 0.00 -5.08 6.50
C ILE A 12 1.49 -4.75 6.50
N GLY A 13 1.88 -3.71 7.23
CA GLY A 13 3.26 -3.26 7.37
C GLY A 13 4.18 -4.30 8.01
N ALA A 14 5.40 -3.89 8.33
CA ALA A 14 6.40 -4.75 8.95
C ALA A 14 7.18 -4.01 10.02
N ASN A 15 7.66 -4.73 11.05
CA ASN A 15 8.56 -4.21 12.06
C ASN A 15 10.00 -4.62 11.72
N ASP A 16 10.90 -3.66 11.70
CA ASP A 16 12.33 -3.88 11.52
C ASP A 16 13.07 -3.65 12.84
N HIS A 17 13.36 -4.73 13.55
CA HIS A 17 14.08 -4.70 14.80
C HIS A 17 15.61 -4.75 14.62
N ASP A 18 16.07 -4.92 13.38
CA ASP A 18 17.50 -5.06 13.03
C ASP A 18 18.12 -3.73 12.60
N VAL A 19 17.29 -2.70 12.32
CA VAL A 19 17.77 -1.37 11.98
C VAL A 19 18.14 -0.60 13.24
N ASP A 20 19.35 -0.06 13.27
CA ASP A 20 19.88 0.77 14.37
C ASP A 20 19.92 2.26 14.01
N LEU A 21 19.99 2.58 12.71
CA LEU A 21 20.00 3.94 12.17
C LEU A 21 18.93 4.09 11.08
N PHE A 22 17.90 4.87 11.35
CA PHE A 22 16.94 5.27 10.34
C PHE A 22 17.52 6.40 9.49
N GLU A 23 17.36 6.32 8.16
CA GLU A 23 17.98 7.22 7.18
C GLU A 23 19.50 7.41 7.34
N GLY A 24 20.17 6.47 7.98
CA GLY A 24 21.61 6.54 8.22
C GLY A 24 22.06 7.60 9.26
N GLN A 25 21.13 8.24 9.96
CA GLN A 25 21.44 9.33 10.89
C GLN A 25 20.64 9.30 12.19
N TYR A 26 19.42 8.76 12.21
CA TYR A 26 18.60 8.75 13.42
C TYR A 26 18.74 7.43 14.15
N ILE A 27 19.25 7.46 15.39
CA ILE A 27 19.37 6.28 16.24
C ILE A 27 17.98 5.78 16.63
N VAL A 28 17.68 4.52 16.32
CA VAL A 28 16.40 3.88 16.59
C VAL A 28 16.59 2.60 17.41
N PRO A 29 16.80 2.72 18.73
CA PRO A 29 17.20 1.59 19.59
C PRO A 29 16.17 0.46 19.68
N ASN A 30 14.94 0.72 19.28
CA ASN A 30 13.85 -0.26 19.25
C ASN A 30 13.49 -0.71 17.82
N GLY A 31 14.27 -0.28 16.81
CA GLY A 31 13.96 -0.50 15.41
C GLY A 31 12.90 0.46 14.86
N MET A 32 12.34 0.12 13.70
CA MET A 32 11.32 0.91 12.99
C MET A 32 10.07 0.07 12.70
N ALA A 33 8.92 0.72 12.74
CA ALA A 33 7.65 0.16 12.27
C ALA A 33 7.27 0.83 10.95
N TYR A 34 7.31 0.08 9.87
CA TYR A 34 6.88 0.55 8.55
C TYR A 34 5.39 0.28 8.39
N ASN A 35 4.61 1.33 8.24
CA ASN A 35 3.16 1.23 8.18
C ASN A 35 2.66 1.22 6.75
N SER A 36 1.88 0.21 6.42
CA SER A 36 1.12 0.09 5.19
C SER A 36 -0.22 -0.56 5.50
N TYR A 37 -1.27 -0.19 4.79
CA TYR A 37 -2.61 -0.68 5.08
C TYR A 37 -3.28 -1.25 3.84
N ALA A 38 -4.05 -2.33 4.02
CA ALA A 38 -4.97 -2.83 3.02
C ALA A 38 -6.39 -2.41 3.40
N ILE A 39 -7.10 -1.80 2.47
CA ILE A 39 -8.53 -1.53 2.57
C ILE A 39 -9.24 -2.56 1.71
N ILE A 40 -10.01 -3.44 2.37
CA ILE A 40 -10.70 -4.55 1.73
C ILE A 40 -12.15 -4.16 1.50
N ASP A 41 -12.53 -4.00 0.24
CA ASP A 41 -13.87 -3.61 -0.17
C ASP A 41 -14.23 -4.27 -1.52
N ASP A 42 -15.22 -3.77 -2.25
CA ASP A 42 -15.51 -4.17 -3.64
C ASP A 42 -14.24 -4.03 -4.49
N LYS A 43 -13.50 -2.93 -4.32
CA LYS A 43 -12.14 -2.74 -4.80
C LYS A 43 -11.16 -2.69 -3.63
N ILE A 44 -9.97 -3.24 -3.84
CA ILE A 44 -8.93 -3.33 -2.82
C ILE A 44 -7.90 -2.25 -3.06
N ALA A 45 -7.64 -1.43 -2.05
CA ALA A 45 -6.58 -0.43 -2.07
C ALA A 45 -5.47 -0.79 -1.07
N ILE A 46 -4.23 -0.69 -1.52
CA ILE A 46 -3.03 -0.76 -0.68
C ILE A 46 -2.51 0.67 -0.50
N MET A 47 -2.34 1.06 0.77
CA MET A 47 -1.90 2.40 1.17
C MET A 47 -0.41 2.38 1.46
N ASP A 48 0.37 3.07 0.64
CA ASP A 48 1.82 3.10 0.63
C ASP A 48 2.49 1.73 0.48
N THR A 49 3.79 1.73 0.28
CA THR A 49 4.64 0.54 0.39
C THR A 49 5.48 0.64 1.65
N ILE A 50 6.57 -0.09 1.75
CA ILE A 50 7.48 -0.03 2.89
C ILE A 50 8.95 -0.04 2.44
N ASP A 51 9.87 0.06 3.40
CA ASP A 51 11.31 -0.04 3.18
C ASP A 51 11.68 -1.34 2.45
N LYS A 52 12.70 -1.24 1.60
CA LYS A 52 13.17 -2.34 0.75
C LYS A 52 13.58 -3.59 1.54
N LYS A 53 14.13 -3.45 2.74
CA LYS A 53 14.59 -4.57 3.56
C LYS A 53 13.47 -5.51 3.99
N LYS A 54 12.24 -4.99 4.08
CA LYS A 54 11.06 -5.74 4.52
C LYS A 54 10.08 -6.07 3.39
N THR A 55 10.46 -5.84 2.13
CA THR A 55 9.61 -6.07 0.96
C THR A 55 8.98 -7.47 0.94
N GLU A 56 9.76 -8.52 1.18
CA GLU A 56 9.26 -9.91 1.13
C GLU A 56 8.22 -10.18 2.22
N GLU A 57 8.48 -9.72 3.46
CA GLU A 57 7.54 -9.85 4.57
C GLU A 57 6.23 -9.11 4.27
N TRP A 58 6.32 -7.89 3.76
CA TRP A 58 5.17 -7.08 3.38
C TRP A 58 4.33 -7.72 2.28
N LEU A 59 4.96 -8.22 1.21
CA LEU A 59 4.26 -8.92 0.14
C LEU A 59 3.58 -10.21 0.63
N ALA A 60 4.20 -10.92 1.59
CA ALA A 60 3.58 -12.08 2.23
C ALA A 60 2.37 -11.68 3.11
N ASN A 61 2.44 -10.54 3.81
CA ASN A 61 1.32 -10.01 4.58
C ASN A 61 0.13 -9.65 3.66
N ILE A 62 0.38 -9.03 2.50
CA ILE A 62 -0.65 -8.76 1.50
C ILE A 62 -1.29 -10.06 1.02
N ASP A 63 -0.49 -11.06 0.61
CA ASP A 63 -1.01 -12.35 0.14
C ASP A 63 -1.86 -13.05 1.21
N ALA A 64 -1.43 -12.99 2.47
CA ALA A 64 -2.18 -13.59 3.57
C ALA A 64 -3.57 -12.95 3.74
N VAL A 65 -3.64 -11.63 3.63
CA VAL A 65 -4.91 -10.89 3.71
C VAL A 65 -5.80 -11.17 2.48
N LEU A 66 -5.21 -11.16 1.28
CA LEU A 66 -5.97 -11.32 0.04
C LEU A 66 -6.41 -12.76 -0.25
N SER A 67 -5.69 -13.77 0.26
CA SER A 67 -6.02 -15.18 0.04
C SER A 67 -7.20 -15.67 0.88
N GLY A 68 -7.76 -14.81 1.75
CA GLY A 68 -8.80 -15.23 2.69
C GLY A 68 -8.34 -16.34 3.66
N ARG A 69 -7.04 -16.62 3.76
CA ARG A 69 -6.52 -17.50 4.78
C ARG A 69 -6.88 -16.86 6.12
N LYS A 70 -7.60 -17.61 6.96
CA LYS A 70 -7.79 -17.23 8.35
C LYS A 70 -6.41 -16.91 8.94
N LEU A 71 -6.10 -15.64 9.03
CA LEU A 71 -5.26 -15.21 10.13
C LEU A 71 -6.10 -15.54 11.35
N ASP A 72 -5.56 -16.22 12.35
CA ASP A 72 -6.30 -16.76 13.49
C ASP A 72 -7.11 -15.71 14.29
N TYR A 73 -7.28 -14.52 13.77
CA TYR A 73 -7.97 -13.36 14.32
C TYR A 73 -8.87 -12.58 13.33
N LEU A 74 -9.01 -13.00 12.06
CA LEU A 74 -9.82 -12.31 11.07
C LEU A 74 -11.10 -13.10 10.76
N ALA A 75 -12.15 -12.84 11.53
CA ALA A 75 -13.50 -13.15 11.08
C ALA A 75 -13.99 -12.08 10.08
N VAL A 76 -13.42 -12.03 8.87
CA VAL A 76 -14.09 -11.36 7.76
C VAL A 76 -15.22 -12.30 7.35
N PRO A 77 -16.50 -11.89 7.44
CA PRO A 77 -17.60 -12.77 7.09
C PRO A 77 -17.47 -13.27 5.65
N PRO A 78 -17.70 -14.57 5.36
CA PRO A 78 -17.66 -15.10 3.99
C PRO A 78 -18.56 -14.35 3.00
N ALA A 79 -19.59 -13.68 3.48
CA ALA A 79 -20.50 -12.86 2.67
C ALA A 79 -19.82 -11.64 2.01
N MET A 80 -18.67 -11.17 2.52
CA MET A 80 -17.92 -10.08 1.90
C MET A 80 -17.18 -10.51 0.62
N PHE A 81 -17.00 -11.82 0.43
CA PHE A 81 -16.26 -12.36 -0.71
C PHE A 81 -17.17 -12.92 -1.83
N THR A 82 -18.50 -12.83 -1.71
CA THR A 82 -19.42 -13.58 -2.58
C THR A 82 -20.05 -12.79 -3.73
N SER A 83 -19.76 -11.52 -3.92
CA SER A 83 -20.39 -10.81 -5.01
C SER A 83 -19.53 -9.72 -5.61
N ARG A 84 -18.70 -10.05 -6.54
CA ARG A 84 -18.39 -9.30 -7.78
C ARG A 84 -17.09 -9.80 -8.40
N GLN A 85 -16.98 -9.71 -9.72
CA GLN A 85 -15.83 -10.09 -10.55
C GLN A 85 -14.60 -9.24 -10.20
N GLY A 86 -13.90 -9.58 -9.08
CA GLY A 86 -12.58 -9.07 -8.79
C GLY A 86 -11.52 -9.80 -9.62
N SER A 87 -10.46 -9.13 -9.97
CA SER A 87 -9.30 -9.78 -10.57
C SER A 87 -8.63 -10.70 -9.54
N TYR A 88 -8.30 -11.94 -9.97
CA TYR A 88 -7.64 -12.94 -9.11
C TYR A 88 -6.16 -13.06 -9.49
N ASN A 89 -5.31 -13.33 -8.51
CA ASN A 89 -3.92 -13.69 -8.75
C ASN A 89 -3.81 -15.16 -9.18
N SER A 90 -2.60 -15.61 -9.57
CA SER A 90 -2.33 -16.96 -10.02
C SER A 90 -2.60 -18.06 -8.97
N THR A 91 -2.80 -17.71 -7.70
CA THR A 91 -3.12 -18.62 -6.59
C THR A 91 -4.61 -18.63 -6.23
N GLY A 92 -5.46 -17.90 -7.00
CA GLY A 92 -6.90 -17.84 -6.78
C GLY A 92 -7.37 -16.84 -5.73
N GLY A 93 -6.44 -16.06 -5.13
CA GLY A 93 -6.76 -14.95 -4.23
C GLY A 93 -7.12 -13.67 -5.01
N ARG A 94 -7.87 -12.75 -4.38
CA ARG A 94 -8.09 -11.42 -4.94
C ARG A 94 -6.74 -10.70 -5.09
N LYS A 95 -6.61 -9.83 -6.08
CA LYS A 95 -5.45 -8.94 -6.18
C LYS A 95 -5.86 -7.49 -5.91
N PRO A 96 -4.91 -6.63 -5.51
CA PRO A 96 -5.16 -5.21 -5.33
C PRO A 96 -5.64 -4.57 -6.64
N ASP A 97 -6.59 -3.65 -6.55
CA ASP A 97 -7.01 -2.79 -7.64
C ASP A 97 -6.17 -1.51 -7.68
N TYR A 98 -5.80 -1.01 -6.49
CA TYR A 98 -5.07 0.26 -6.34
C TYR A 98 -3.85 0.11 -5.43
N LEU A 99 -2.77 0.81 -5.80
CA LEU A 99 -1.65 1.16 -4.94
C LEU A 99 -1.63 2.67 -4.78
N ILE A 100 -1.94 3.17 -3.59
CA ILE A 100 -2.03 4.60 -3.30
C ILE A 100 -0.73 5.03 -2.64
N ILE A 101 -0.01 5.95 -3.27
CA ILE A 101 1.27 6.47 -2.77
C ILE A 101 1.03 7.87 -2.19
N GLN A 102 1.05 7.94 -0.86
CA GLN A 102 0.87 9.18 -0.12
C GLN A 102 2.17 9.94 0.07
N HIS A 103 3.29 9.19 0.12
CA HIS A 103 4.62 9.74 0.35
C HIS A 103 5.69 8.96 -0.41
N MET A 104 6.76 9.65 -0.82
CA MET A 104 7.82 9.06 -1.65
C MET A 104 9.13 8.81 -0.90
N GLU A 105 9.16 9.04 0.41
CA GLU A 105 10.28 8.63 1.24
C GLU A 105 10.51 7.11 1.12
N PRO A 106 11.77 6.61 1.18
CA PRO A 106 12.06 5.21 0.90
C PRO A 106 11.28 4.19 1.73
N ASP A 107 10.95 4.51 2.98
CA ASP A 107 10.15 3.65 3.85
C ASP A 107 8.65 3.60 3.47
N HIS A 108 8.21 4.46 2.53
CA HIS A 108 6.88 4.46 1.92
C HIS A 108 6.89 4.01 0.45
N SER A 109 8.02 4.08 -0.24
CA SER A 109 8.06 3.96 -1.70
C SER A 109 9.01 2.88 -2.25
N ALA A 110 9.98 2.40 -1.46
CA ALA A 110 11.05 1.54 -1.98
C ALA A 110 10.57 0.20 -2.56
N SER A 111 9.40 -0.28 -2.13
CA SER A 111 8.84 -1.56 -2.57
C SER A 111 7.84 -1.45 -3.74
N ILE A 112 7.62 -0.25 -4.31
CA ILE A 112 6.68 -0.02 -5.45
C ILE A 112 6.99 -0.97 -6.61
N LYS A 113 8.26 -1.06 -7.02
CA LYS A 113 8.65 -1.90 -8.16
C LYS A 113 8.33 -3.37 -7.92
N ALA A 114 8.72 -3.91 -6.77
CA ALA A 114 8.47 -5.31 -6.42
C ALA A 114 6.96 -5.63 -6.32
N PHE A 115 6.18 -4.68 -5.83
CA PHE A 115 4.72 -4.82 -5.79
C PHE A 115 4.11 -4.91 -7.19
N LEU A 116 4.50 -4.02 -8.11
CA LEU A 116 3.99 -4.01 -9.48
C LEU A 116 4.46 -5.24 -10.28
N GLU A 117 5.68 -5.71 -10.05
CA GLU A 117 6.18 -6.96 -10.63
C GLU A 117 5.36 -8.18 -10.19
N LYS A 118 4.90 -8.19 -8.94
CA LYS A 118 4.12 -9.30 -8.38
C LYS A 118 2.65 -9.27 -8.79
N TYR A 119 1.99 -8.11 -8.71
CA TYR A 119 0.53 -8.02 -8.90
C TYR A 119 0.11 -7.54 -10.28
N GLY A 120 1.03 -7.03 -11.09
CA GLY A 120 0.78 -6.67 -12.49
C GLY A 120 -0.11 -5.44 -12.67
N ASP A 121 -1.30 -5.62 -13.22
CA ASP A 121 -2.19 -4.55 -13.68
C ASP A 121 -2.91 -3.80 -12.54
N VAL A 122 -2.15 -3.32 -11.56
CA VAL A 122 -2.66 -2.45 -10.48
C VAL A 122 -2.59 -1.00 -10.92
N THR A 123 -3.60 -0.20 -10.59
CA THR A 123 -3.58 1.25 -10.83
C THR A 123 -2.82 1.95 -9.70
N VAL A 124 -1.71 2.60 -10.04
CA VAL A 124 -0.98 3.45 -9.09
C VAL A 124 -1.67 4.80 -8.99
N VAL A 125 -2.01 5.20 -7.76
CA VAL A 125 -2.68 6.46 -7.45
C VAL A 125 -1.71 7.38 -6.74
N GLY A 126 -1.64 8.62 -7.17
CA GLY A 126 -0.76 9.63 -6.56
C GLY A 126 -0.98 11.00 -7.20
N ASN A 127 -0.36 12.02 -6.65
CA ASN A 127 -0.40 13.33 -7.28
C ASN A 127 0.69 13.50 -8.35
N LYS A 128 0.65 14.60 -9.08
CA LYS A 128 1.60 14.91 -10.16
C LYS A 128 3.07 14.87 -9.73
N LYS A 129 3.37 15.30 -8.49
CA LYS A 129 4.75 15.30 -7.96
C LYS A 129 5.18 13.87 -7.62
N THR A 130 4.28 13.06 -7.03
CA THR A 130 4.50 11.64 -6.78
C THR A 130 4.95 10.92 -8.05
N PHE A 131 4.22 11.06 -9.15
CA PHE A 131 4.59 10.43 -10.42
C PHE A 131 5.91 10.96 -11.01
N LYS A 132 6.22 12.24 -10.82
CA LYS A 132 7.53 12.78 -11.20
C LYS A 132 8.66 12.10 -10.40
N MET A 133 8.47 11.92 -9.09
CA MET A 133 9.47 11.30 -8.22
C MET A 133 9.61 9.80 -8.48
N ILE A 134 8.52 9.08 -8.73
CA ILE A 134 8.58 7.67 -9.15
C ILE A 134 9.47 7.49 -10.38
N ARG A 135 9.32 8.34 -11.40
CA ARG A 135 10.18 8.28 -12.61
C ARG A 135 11.65 8.57 -12.32
N GLN A 136 11.94 9.37 -11.29
CA GLN A 136 13.31 9.67 -10.87
C GLN A 136 13.94 8.56 -10.02
N PHE A 137 13.16 7.98 -9.10
CA PHE A 137 13.63 6.94 -8.19
C PHE A 137 13.72 5.56 -8.87
N PHE A 138 12.88 5.33 -9.86
CA PHE A 138 12.80 4.06 -10.59
C PHE A 138 12.95 4.30 -12.11
N PRO A 139 14.14 4.72 -12.57
CA PRO A 139 14.35 4.99 -13.99
C PRO A 139 14.10 3.74 -14.83
N GLY A 140 13.31 3.88 -15.89
CA GLY A 140 12.93 2.79 -16.78
C GLY A 140 11.78 1.90 -16.28
N MET A 141 11.19 2.18 -15.11
CA MET A 141 9.96 1.52 -14.69
C MET A 141 8.77 2.05 -15.48
N ASP A 142 8.05 1.14 -16.15
CA ASP A 142 6.83 1.46 -16.87
C ASP A 142 5.63 1.36 -15.92
N LEU A 143 4.90 2.46 -15.73
CA LEU A 143 3.64 2.49 -15.02
C LEU A 143 2.50 2.33 -16.01
N LYS A 144 1.98 1.12 -16.16
CA LYS A 144 0.91 0.81 -17.13
C LYS A 144 -0.37 1.55 -16.83
N ASN A 145 -0.78 1.56 -15.56
CA ASN A 145 -2.03 2.15 -15.10
C ASN A 145 -1.74 3.19 -14.02
N THR A 146 -2.15 4.43 -14.24
CA THR A 146 -1.98 5.53 -13.28
C THR A 146 -3.26 6.32 -13.13
N LEU A 147 -3.52 6.79 -11.92
CA LEU A 147 -4.57 7.75 -11.60
C LEU A 147 -3.92 8.96 -10.89
N GLU A 148 -3.77 10.05 -11.62
CA GLU A 148 -3.33 11.31 -11.03
C GLU A 148 -4.52 11.98 -10.34
N VAL A 149 -4.36 12.33 -9.05
CA VAL A 149 -5.39 12.96 -8.24
C VAL A 149 -5.00 14.38 -7.85
N GLU A 150 -6.01 15.20 -7.61
CA GLU A 150 -5.89 16.56 -7.10
C GLU A 150 -6.41 16.66 -5.66
N ASN A 151 -6.13 17.80 -5.02
CA ASN A 151 -6.59 18.05 -3.65
C ASN A 151 -8.13 18.11 -3.58
N GLY A 152 -8.72 17.25 -2.76
CA GLY A 152 -10.16 17.12 -2.60
C GLY A 152 -10.82 16.08 -3.52
N ASP A 153 -10.07 15.47 -4.44
CA ASP A 153 -10.59 14.37 -5.25
C ASP A 153 -10.98 13.17 -4.38
N THR A 154 -11.89 12.36 -4.89
CA THR A 154 -12.36 11.16 -4.21
C THR A 154 -12.21 9.92 -5.08
N LEU A 155 -12.01 8.78 -4.42
CA LEU A 155 -11.97 7.45 -5.03
C LEU A 155 -12.93 6.52 -4.30
N ASP A 156 -13.89 5.98 -5.03
CA ASP A 156 -14.88 5.04 -4.51
C ASP A 156 -14.34 3.60 -4.60
N LEU A 157 -14.35 2.90 -3.47
CA LEU A 157 -13.98 1.49 -3.37
C LEU A 157 -15.20 0.56 -3.21
N GLY A 158 -16.40 1.12 -3.03
CA GLY A 158 -17.66 0.42 -2.77
C GLY A 158 -18.32 0.95 -1.50
N ASN A 159 -18.01 0.41 -0.34
CA ASN A 159 -18.49 0.90 0.95
C ASN A 159 -17.59 2.00 1.54
N HIS A 160 -16.34 2.11 1.06
CA HIS A 160 -15.40 3.16 1.44
C HIS A 160 -15.26 4.17 0.30
N GLN A 161 -15.24 5.44 0.64
CA GLN A 161 -14.85 6.52 -0.23
C GLN A 161 -13.58 7.16 0.34
N LEU A 162 -12.52 7.19 -0.44
CA LEU A 162 -11.26 7.84 -0.09
C LEU A 162 -11.30 9.30 -0.56
N THR A 163 -10.83 10.23 0.26
CA THR A 163 -10.69 11.64 -0.11
C THR A 163 -9.22 12.04 0.02
N PHE A 164 -8.65 12.59 -1.04
CA PHE A 164 -7.23 12.95 -1.08
C PHE A 164 -7.04 14.39 -0.59
N VAL A 165 -6.27 14.56 0.47
CA VAL A 165 -5.94 15.86 1.06
C VAL A 165 -4.44 16.11 0.91
N PHE A 166 -4.07 17.17 0.19
CA PHE A 166 -2.66 17.48 -0.01
C PHE A 166 -2.08 18.21 1.20
N ALA A 167 -0.90 17.77 1.63
CA ALA A 167 -0.13 18.34 2.71
C ALA A 167 1.31 18.65 2.25
N PRO A 168 1.48 19.52 1.22
CA PRO A 168 2.79 19.78 0.65
C PRO A 168 3.73 20.37 1.69
N MET A 169 5.00 19.91 1.70
CA MET A 169 6.04 20.32 2.66
C MET A 169 5.81 19.87 4.11
N VAL A 170 4.93 18.90 4.31
CA VAL A 170 4.81 18.14 5.56
C VAL A 170 5.33 16.71 5.29
N HIS A 171 6.58 16.41 5.27
CA HIS A 171 7.81 17.21 5.25
C HIS A 171 8.43 17.27 3.84
N TRP A 172 7.85 16.54 2.87
CA TRP A 172 8.24 16.52 1.46
C TRP A 172 7.18 17.22 0.57
N PRO A 173 7.55 17.64 -0.66
CA PRO A 173 6.67 18.49 -1.48
C PRO A 173 5.46 17.78 -2.08
N GLU A 174 5.44 16.45 -2.12
CA GLU A 174 4.38 15.63 -2.72
C GLU A 174 3.42 15.03 -1.70
N VAL A 175 3.66 15.23 -0.40
CA VAL A 175 2.86 14.56 0.63
C VAL A 175 1.37 14.81 0.45
N MET A 176 0.61 13.74 0.47
CA MET A 176 -0.84 13.74 0.59
C MET A 176 -1.30 12.76 1.67
N MET A 177 -2.50 12.94 2.14
CA MET A 177 -3.18 12.07 3.10
C MET A 177 -4.51 11.61 2.51
N THR A 178 -4.98 10.50 3.01
CA THR A 178 -6.26 9.93 2.57
C THR A 178 -7.09 9.53 3.77
#